data_faab69f6a9575afb52847ff10add8b7e
#
_entry.id   faab69f6a9575afb52847ff10add8b7e
#
_cell.length_a   1.000
_cell.length_b   1.000
_cell.length_c   1.000
_cell.angle_alpha   90.00
_cell.angle_beta   90.00
_cell.angle_gamma   90.00
#
_symmetry.space_group_name_H-M   'P 1'
#
loop_
_entity.id
_entity.type
_entity.pdbx_description
1 polymer ?
#
loop_
_entity_poly.entity_id
_entity_poly.type
_entity_poly.pdbx_seq_one_letter_code
_entity_poly.pdbx_strand_id
1 'polypeptide(L)'
;ALNSHLSEFNFGAPLKVFRTGTIHGGIETRAVQRARRRLEVADADMLVWADRTGRREDGFVIHGLSRGGGLTATEAKLFTLPMPGKMIDLEGQMPRVAAYFLARELQPALANPQSFRPEKIKILSNALAEILEDSPTLPVALRSRIEADFCASLVHVAEQSGDMDALDHVITLRRIHLQDIKSDGDTSRAVQAHMDLGRALLARATNQFDRKTVEEAISHLTKVIEALQADPTIKRAQAASDAMYKAQNLLETRKRFAVNFGG
;
A
#
# COMPACT_ATOMS: atom_id res chain seq x y z
N ALA A 1 -6.15 -15.28 -17.59
CA ALA A 1 -5.75 -13.88 -17.35
C ALA A 1 -5.40 -13.66 -15.87
N LEU A 2 -6.35 -13.75 -14.89
CA LEU A 2 -6.07 -13.44 -13.48
C LEU A 2 -4.90 -14.26 -12.89
N ASN A 3 -4.83 -15.56 -13.21
CA ASN A 3 -3.79 -16.46 -12.68
C ASN A 3 -2.38 -16.10 -13.17
N SER A 4 -2.23 -15.64 -14.40
CA SER A 4 -0.95 -15.18 -14.94
C SER A 4 -0.45 -13.93 -14.24
N HIS A 5 -1.35 -13.00 -13.92
CA HIS A 5 -0.99 -11.77 -13.20
C HIS A 5 -0.75 -12.01 -11.69
N LEU A 6 -1.43 -12.98 -11.07
CA LEU A 6 -1.12 -13.34 -9.67
C LEU A 6 0.32 -13.81 -9.50
N SER A 7 0.88 -14.52 -10.49
CA SER A 7 2.28 -14.96 -10.44
C SER A 7 3.29 -13.80 -10.49
N GLU A 8 2.92 -12.67 -11.04
CA GLU A 8 3.74 -11.44 -11.06
C GLU A 8 3.95 -10.87 -9.65
N PHE A 9 2.95 -10.98 -8.78
CA PHE A 9 2.97 -10.41 -7.43
C PHE A 9 3.25 -11.43 -6.31
N ASN A 10 3.58 -12.67 -6.63
CA ASN A 10 3.85 -13.70 -5.63
C ASN A 10 5.30 -13.72 -5.12
N PHE A 11 6.20 -12.96 -5.76
CA PHE A 11 7.63 -12.85 -5.41
C PHE A 11 8.35 -14.19 -5.25
N GLY A 12 7.97 -15.18 -6.07
CA GLY A 12 8.57 -16.50 -6.09
C GLY A 12 7.96 -17.50 -5.10
N ALA A 13 6.93 -17.12 -4.36
CA ALA A 13 6.15 -18.10 -3.60
C ALA A 13 5.31 -18.96 -4.55
N PRO A 14 5.26 -20.29 -4.38
CA PRO A 14 4.42 -21.15 -5.22
C PRO A 14 2.94 -20.79 -5.03
N LEU A 15 2.23 -20.54 -6.13
CA LEU A 15 0.82 -20.23 -6.12
C LEU A 15 0.02 -21.34 -6.81
N LYS A 16 -0.91 -21.94 -6.08
CA LYS A 16 -1.84 -22.93 -6.62
C LYS A 16 -3.27 -22.39 -6.59
N VAL A 17 -3.87 -22.23 -7.76
CA VAL A 17 -5.26 -21.76 -7.89
C VAL A 17 -6.16 -22.91 -8.30
N PHE A 18 -7.26 -23.11 -7.60
CA PHE A 18 -8.25 -24.13 -7.89
C PHE A 18 -9.68 -23.63 -7.64
N ARG A 19 -10.66 -24.28 -8.20
CA ARG A 19 -12.08 -23.93 -8.07
C ARG A 19 -12.74 -24.74 -6.98
N THR A 20 -13.48 -24.08 -6.08
CA THR A 20 -14.20 -24.72 -4.95
C THR A 20 -15.72 -24.70 -5.09
N GLY A 21 -16.24 -24.31 -6.24
CA GLY A 21 -17.67 -24.12 -6.49
C GLY A 21 -18.16 -22.70 -6.18
N THR A 22 -19.45 -22.46 -6.40
CA THR A 22 -20.06 -21.13 -6.32
C THR A 22 -20.47 -20.75 -4.90
N ILE A 23 -20.23 -19.51 -4.49
CA ILE A 23 -20.78 -18.88 -3.28
C ILE A 23 -21.71 -17.77 -3.76
N HIS A 24 -22.94 -17.77 -3.25
CA HIS A 24 -23.94 -16.74 -3.53
C HIS A 24 -24.22 -15.93 -2.26
N GLY A 25 -24.59 -14.65 -2.40
CA GLY A 25 -25.03 -13.80 -1.32
C GLY A 25 -24.00 -12.84 -0.75
N GLY A 26 -23.02 -12.43 -1.56
CA GLY A 26 -22.09 -11.33 -1.20
C GLY A 26 -21.42 -11.55 0.16
N ILE A 27 -21.57 -10.57 1.05
CA ILE A 27 -21.02 -10.59 2.43
C ILE A 27 -22.08 -11.00 3.48
N GLU A 28 -23.23 -11.53 3.08
CA GLU A 28 -24.22 -12.04 4.04
C GLU A 28 -23.60 -13.11 4.95
N THR A 29 -24.03 -13.17 6.20
CA THR A 29 -23.50 -14.06 7.23
C THR A 29 -23.45 -15.52 6.76
N ARG A 30 -24.49 -15.98 6.05
CA ARG A 30 -24.55 -17.36 5.53
C ARG A 30 -23.53 -17.60 4.40
N ALA A 31 -23.27 -16.62 3.56
CA ALA A 31 -22.28 -16.71 2.49
C ALA A 31 -20.86 -16.73 3.09
N VAL A 32 -20.57 -15.86 4.04
CA VAL A 32 -19.29 -15.79 4.74
C VAL A 32 -19.02 -17.10 5.53
N GLN A 33 -20.02 -17.66 6.22
CA GLN A 33 -19.87 -18.94 6.91
C GLN A 33 -19.56 -20.09 5.93
N ARG A 34 -20.24 -20.15 4.79
CA ARG A 34 -19.95 -21.13 3.74
C ARG A 34 -18.54 -20.95 3.19
N ALA A 35 -18.12 -19.70 2.99
CA ALA A 35 -16.77 -19.37 2.54
C ALA A 35 -15.70 -19.85 3.55
N ARG A 36 -15.90 -19.61 4.86
CA ARG A 36 -14.99 -20.09 5.92
C ARG A 36 -14.86 -21.61 5.93
N ARG A 37 -15.97 -22.34 5.85
CA ARG A 37 -15.95 -23.82 5.78
C ARG A 37 -15.19 -24.32 4.54
N ARG A 38 -15.36 -23.67 3.39
CA ARG A 38 -14.64 -24.05 2.18
C ARG A 38 -13.16 -23.72 2.26
N LEU A 39 -12.80 -22.57 2.84
CA LEU A 39 -11.42 -22.16 3.08
C LEU A 39 -10.71 -23.22 3.96
N GLU A 40 -11.39 -23.68 5.02
CA GLU A 40 -10.88 -24.71 5.93
C GLU A 40 -10.73 -26.06 5.25
N VAL A 41 -11.78 -26.55 4.59
CA VAL A 41 -11.76 -27.86 3.89
C VAL A 41 -10.73 -27.91 2.77
N ALA A 42 -10.52 -26.79 2.08
CA ALA A 42 -9.55 -26.69 1.00
C ALA A 42 -8.12 -26.45 1.49
N ASP A 43 -7.94 -26.19 2.78
CA ASP A 43 -6.69 -25.75 3.40
C ASP A 43 -6.00 -24.66 2.55
N ALA A 44 -6.78 -23.67 2.15
CA ALA A 44 -6.30 -22.59 1.29
C ALA A 44 -5.99 -21.34 2.11
N ASP A 45 -5.02 -20.57 1.65
CA ASP A 45 -4.65 -19.28 2.28
C ASP A 45 -5.64 -18.17 1.96
N MET A 46 -6.35 -18.29 0.83
CA MET A 46 -7.36 -17.33 0.40
C MET A 46 -8.49 -18.02 -0.35
N LEU A 47 -9.70 -17.54 -0.14
CA LEU A 47 -10.87 -17.90 -0.92
C LEU A 47 -11.55 -16.65 -1.42
N VAL A 48 -11.84 -16.62 -2.73
CA VAL A 48 -12.41 -15.46 -3.41
C VAL A 48 -13.69 -15.85 -4.13
N TRP A 49 -14.69 -14.98 -4.06
CA TRP A 49 -15.92 -15.09 -4.84
C TRP A 49 -16.34 -13.71 -5.34
N ALA A 50 -17.13 -13.67 -6.38
CA ALA A 50 -17.61 -12.42 -6.95
C ALA A 50 -19.13 -12.34 -6.93
N ASP A 51 -19.65 -11.14 -6.72
CA ASP A 51 -21.06 -10.81 -6.77
C ASP A 51 -21.30 -9.58 -7.66
N ARG A 52 -22.49 -9.47 -8.23
CA ARG A 52 -22.85 -8.33 -9.06
C ARG A 52 -23.39 -7.18 -8.22
N THR A 53 -22.97 -5.96 -8.52
CA THR A 53 -23.51 -4.77 -7.88
C THR A 53 -24.80 -4.31 -8.56
N GLY A 54 -25.94 -4.66 -7.97
CA GLY A 54 -27.24 -4.11 -8.34
C GLY A 54 -27.84 -4.61 -9.68
N ARG A 55 -28.90 -3.91 -10.13
CA ARG A 55 -29.63 -4.23 -11.37
C ARG A 55 -28.98 -3.71 -12.65
N ARG A 56 -27.99 -2.82 -12.58
CA ARG A 56 -27.25 -2.25 -13.71
C ARG A 56 -25.85 -2.85 -13.76
N GLU A 57 -25.44 -3.19 -14.97
CA GLU A 57 -24.24 -3.96 -15.29
C GLU A 57 -22.89 -3.19 -15.14
N ASP A 58 -22.86 -2.15 -14.30
CA ASP A 58 -21.76 -1.19 -14.28
C ASP A 58 -20.60 -1.58 -13.34
N GLY A 59 -20.64 -2.76 -12.72
CA GLY A 59 -19.58 -3.22 -11.85
C GLY A 59 -19.87 -4.57 -11.19
N PHE A 60 -18.84 -5.14 -10.60
CA PHE A 60 -18.94 -6.32 -9.74
C PHE A 60 -18.06 -6.12 -8.50
N VAL A 61 -18.31 -6.93 -7.48
CA VAL A 61 -17.53 -6.89 -6.25
C VAL A 61 -16.85 -8.24 -6.07
N ILE A 62 -15.55 -8.19 -5.88
CA ILE A 62 -14.78 -9.35 -5.43
C ILE A 62 -14.82 -9.34 -3.90
N HIS A 63 -15.34 -10.41 -3.31
CA HIS A 63 -15.27 -10.69 -1.89
C HIS A 63 -14.23 -11.76 -1.65
N GLY A 64 -13.59 -11.73 -0.50
CA GLY A 64 -12.64 -12.77 -0.16
C GLY A 64 -12.43 -12.92 1.34
N LEU A 65 -11.95 -14.08 1.70
CA LEU A 65 -11.41 -14.39 3.02
C LEU A 65 -9.92 -14.69 2.87
N SER A 66 -9.08 -13.99 3.61
CA SER A 66 -7.63 -14.18 3.60
C SER A 66 -7.12 -14.61 4.97
N ARG A 67 -6.28 -15.65 5.00
CA ARG A 67 -5.48 -16.11 6.15
C ARG A 67 -4.12 -15.40 6.20
N GLY A 68 -3.94 -14.32 5.44
CA GLY A 68 -2.69 -13.57 5.38
C GLY A 68 -2.13 -13.25 6.77
N GLY A 69 -0.84 -13.57 6.96
CA GLY A 69 -0.17 -13.45 8.26
C GLY A 69 -0.34 -14.69 9.18
N GLY A 70 -0.75 -15.84 8.67
CA GLY A 70 -0.82 -17.11 9.43
C GLY A 70 -2.10 -17.27 10.25
N LEU A 71 -3.18 -16.58 9.89
CA LEU A 71 -4.48 -16.71 10.55
C LEU A 71 -5.13 -18.06 10.29
N THR A 72 -5.96 -18.52 11.22
CA THR A 72 -6.82 -19.68 11.02
C THR A 72 -7.99 -19.35 10.08
N ALA A 73 -8.72 -20.36 9.58
CA ALA A 73 -9.89 -20.14 8.73
C ALA A 73 -11.00 -19.34 9.44
N THR A 74 -11.13 -19.49 10.76
CA THR A 74 -12.08 -18.74 11.59
C THR A 74 -11.68 -17.28 11.77
N GLU A 75 -10.38 -16.99 11.82
CA GLU A 75 -9.80 -15.65 11.96
C GLU A 75 -9.59 -14.96 10.61
N ALA A 76 -9.75 -15.71 9.48
CA ALA A 76 -9.54 -15.17 8.16
C ALA A 76 -10.29 -13.85 7.95
N LYS A 77 -9.56 -12.85 7.47
CA LYS A 77 -10.08 -11.49 7.28
C LYS A 77 -10.99 -11.44 6.06
N LEU A 78 -12.19 -10.92 6.24
CA LEU A 78 -13.08 -10.60 5.14
C LEU A 78 -12.61 -9.31 4.48
N PHE A 79 -12.48 -9.34 3.15
CA PHE A 79 -12.22 -8.14 2.36
C PHE A 79 -13.21 -8.04 1.19
N THR A 80 -13.34 -6.82 0.68
CA THR A 80 -14.20 -6.48 -0.43
C THR A 80 -13.47 -5.55 -1.38
N LEU A 81 -13.47 -5.90 -2.67
CA LEU A 81 -12.82 -5.15 -3.71
C LEU A 81 -13.85 -4.82 -4.81
N PRO A 82 -14.39 -3.59 -4.83
CA PRO A 82 -15.27 -3.16 -5.91
C PRO A 82 -14.44 -2.98 -7.19
N MET A 83 -14.91 -3.60 -8.27
CA MET A 83 -14.28 -3.56 -9.59
C MET A 83 -15.23 -2.88 -10.58
N PRO A 84 -14.74 -1.98 -11.44
CA PRO A 84 -15.53 -1.39 -12.50
C PRO A 84 -15.76 -2.39 -13.64
N GLY A 85 -16.82 -2.19 -14.39
CA GLY A 85 -17.15 -3.00 -15.56
C GLY A 85 -17.71 -4.38 -15.26
N LYS A 86 -17.94 -5.16 -16.30
CA LYS A 86 -18.47 -6.52 -16.18
C LYS A 86 -17.36 -7.51 -15.88
N MET A 87 -17.65 -8.51 -15.04
CA MET A 87 -16.69 -9.56 -14.70
C MET A 87 -16.20 -10.35 -15.94
N ILE A 88 -17.02 -10.43 -16.99
CA ILE A 88 -16.70 -11.10 -18.25
C ILE A 88 -15.78 -10.22 -19.13
N ASP A 89 -15.91 -8.92 -19.02
CA ASP A 89 -15.24 -7.91 -19.85
C ASP A 89 -14.03 -7.29 -19.11
N LEU A 90 -13.36 -8.04 -18.23
CA LEU A 90 -12.10 -7.62 -17.62
C LEU A 90 -11.02 -7.49 -18.68
N GLU A 91 -11.05 -6.36 -19.39
CA GLU A 91 -10.10 -6.00 -20.44
C GLU A 91 -8.95 -5.15 -19.90
N GLY A 92 -7.88 -5.07 -20.69
CA GLY A 92 -6.72 -4.24 -20.38
C GLY A 92 -6.04 -4.61 -19.06
N GLN A 93 -5.78 -3.63 -18.22
CA GLN A 93 -5.05 -3.78 -16.96
C GLN A 93 -5.91 -4.23 -15.77
N MET A 94 -7.23 -4.31 -15.90
CA MET A 94 -8.11 -4.65 -14.77
C MET A 94 -7.85 -6.04 -14.16
N PRO A 95 -7.52 -7.10 -14.93
CA PRO A 95 -7.10 -8.37 -14.35
C PRO A 95 -5.81 -8.24 -13.53
N ARG A 96 -4.88 -7.39 -13.95
CA ARG A 96 -3.61 -7.12 -13.26
C ARG A 96 -3.86 -6.35 -11.95
N VAL A 97 -4.72 -5.33 -11.99
CA VAL A 97 -5.17 -4.58 -10.82
C VAL A 97 -5.84 -5.50 -9.79
N ALA A 98 -6.76 -6.36 -10.24
CA ALA A 98 -7.40 -7.33 -9.36
C ALA A 98 -6.38 -8.30 -8.75
N ALA A 99 -5.45 -8.82 -9.56
CA ALA A 99 -4.38 -9.70 -9.11
C ALA A 99 -3.48 -9.04 -8.06
N TYR A 100 -3.10 -7.78 -8.27
CA TYR A 100 -2.33 -7.02 -7.29
C TYR A 100 -3.06 -6.91 -5.94
N PHE A 101 -4.33 -6.52 -5.94
CA PHE A 101 -5.08 -6.40 -4.69
C PHE A 101 -5.30 -7.75 -3.99
N LEU A 102 -5.52 -8.82 -4.74
CA LEU A 102 -5.61 -10.16 -4.16
C LEU A 102 -4.26 -10.61 -3.56
N ALA A 103 -3.16 -10.37 -4.26
CA ALA A 103 -1.82 -10.64 -3.73
C ALA A 103 -1.54 -9.83 -2.45
N ARG A 104 -1.98 -8.57 -2.40
CA ARG A 104 -1.85 -7.70 -1.24
C ARG A 104 -2.64 -8.20 -0.03
N GLU A 105 -3.84 -8.73 -0.23
CA GLU A 105 -4.64 -9.33 0.85
C GLU A 105 -4.05 -10.69 1.31
N LEU A 106 -3.43 -11.43 0.41
CA LEU A 106 -2.73 -12.68 0.74
C LEU A 106 -1.40 -12.41 1.48
N GLN A 107 -0.69 -11.38 1.06
CA GLN A 107 0.59 -10.97 1.62
C GLN A 107 0.51 -9.53 2.13
N PRO A 108 0.01 -9.29 3.37
CA PRO A 108 -0.12 -7.94 3.93
C PRO A 108 1.19 -7.15 3.96
N ALA A 109 2.33 -7.84 3.89
CA ALA A 109 3.65 -7.24 3.77
C ALA A 109 3.83 -6.42 2.48
N LEU A 110 3.06 -6.66 1.41
CA LEU A 110 3.07 -5.83 0.19
C LEU A 110 2.62 -4.39 0.46
N ALA A 111 1.79 -4.16 1.46
CA ALA A 111 1.42 -2.84 1.93
C ALA A 111 2.48 -2.20 2.87
N ASN A 112 3.51 -2.96 3.23
CA ASN A 112 4.62 -2.49 4.05
C ASN A 112 5.95 -2.91 3.39
N PRO A 113 6.40 -2.19 2.36
CA PRO A 113 7.56 -2.56 1.54
C PRO A 113 8.86 -2.69 2.34
N GLN A 114 8.97 -2.07 3.51
CA GLN A 114 10.14 -2.18 4.39
C GLN A 114 10.42 -3.63 4.85
N SER A 115 9.44 -4.52 4.76
CA SER A 115 9.59 -5.94 5.12
C SER A 115 10.29 -6.77 4.04
N PHE A 116 10.52 -6.20 2.87
CA PHE A 116 11.12 -6.90 1.73
C PHE A 116 12.52 -6.39 1.41
N ARG A 117 13.29 -7.23 0.70
CA ARG A 117 14.56 -6.82 0.13
C ARG A 117 14.33 -5.77 -0.98
N PRO A 118 15.20 -4.77 -1.11
CA PRO A 118 15.03 -3.67 -2.08
C PRO A 118 14.82 -4.14 -3.52
N GLU A 119 15.52 -5.20 -3.94
CA GLU A 119 15.42 -5.72 -5.31
C GLU A 119 13.98 -6.20 -5.62
N LYS A 120 13.33 -6.86 -4.65
CA LYS A 120 11.93 -7.30 -4.80
C LYS A 120 10.97 -6.11 -4.82
N ILE A 121 11.24 -5.09 -4.00
CA ILE A 121 10.44 -3.88 -3.96
C ILE A 121 10.59 -3.06 -5.23
N LYS A 122 11.76 -3.04 -5.85
CA LYS A 122 11.96 -2.40 -7.16
C LYS A 122 11.08 -3.04 -8.23
N ILE A 123 10.97 -4.37 -8.25
CA ILE A 123 10.06 -5.08 -9.18
C ILE A 123 8.61 -4.67 -8.91
N LEU A 124 8.19 -4.63 -7.64
CA LEU A 124 6.85 -4.17 -7.27
C LEU A 124 6.61 -2.72 -7.70
N SER A 125 7.54 -1.82 -7.40
CA SER A 125 7.44 -0.40 -7.77
C SER A 125 7.24 -0.22 -9.28
N ASN A 126 8.03 -0.93 -10.10
CA ASN A 126 7.89 -0.88 -11.56
C ASN A 126 6.52 -1.40 -12.03
N ALA A 127 6.06 -2.53 -11.49
CA ALA A 127 4.75 -3.08 -11.83
C ALA A 127 3.59 -2.14 -11.44
N LEU A 128 3.71 -1.44 -10.31
CA LEU A 128 2.72 -0.44 -9.89
C LEU A 128 2.76 0.82 -10.75
N ALA A 129 3.95 1.27 -11.16
CA ALA A 129 4.10 2.38 -12.11
C ALA A 129 3.40 2.07 -13.44
N GLU A 130 3.67 0.90 -14.04
CA GLU A 130 3.03 0.44 -15.28
C GLU A 130 1.49 0.39 -15.14
N ILE A 131 0.96 -0.12 -14.02
CA ILE A 131 -0.49 -0.12 -13.78
C ILE A 131 -1.05 1.31 -13.77
N LEU A 132 -0.36 2.25 -13.14
CA LEU A 132 -0.80 3.65 -13.04
C LEU A 132 -0.75 4.37 -14.39
N GLU A 133 0.25 4.08 -15.20
CA GLU A 133 0.43 4.66 -16.55
C GLU A 133 -0.59 4.09 -17.53
N ASP A 134 -0.76 2.77 -17.55
CA ASP A 134 -1.63 2.06 -18.50
C ASP A 134 -3.12 2.14 -18.15
N SER A 135 -3.47 2.62 -16.95
CA SER A 135 -4.84 2.64 -16.44
C SER A 135 -5.30 4.04 -16.00
N PRO A 136 -5.37 5.03 -16.91
CA PRO A 136 -5.76 6.39 -16.54
C PRO A 136 -7.20 6.50 -16.03
N THR A 137 -8.06 5.54 -16.36
CA THR A 137 -9.49 5.51 -16.00
C THR A 137 -9.80 4.69 -14.74
N LEU A 138 -8.79 4.31 -13.96
CA LEU A 138 -9.02 3.60 -12.69
C LEU A 138 -9.91 4.40 -11.75
N PRO A 139 -10.86 3.73 -11.07
CA PRO A 139 -11.63 4.37 -9.99
C PRO A 139 -10.71 5.02 -8.97
N VAL A 140 -11.07 6.23 -8.53
CA VAL A 140 -10.24 7.05 -7.62
C VAL A 140 -9.77 6.26 -6.39
N ALA A 141 -10.65 5.45 -5.79
CA ALA A 141 -10.32 4.66 -4.61
C ALA A 141 -9.24 3.58 -4.89
N LEU A 142 -9.32 2.90 -6.04
CA LEU A 142 -8.31 1.91 -6.44
C LEU A 142 -6.99 2.58 -6.81
N ARG A 143 -7.06 3.65 -7.61
CA ARG A 143 -5.91 4.43 -8.00
C ARG A 143 -5.14 4.95 -6.78
N SER A 144 -5.83 5.60 -5.85
CA SER A 144 -5.20 6.15 -4.64
C SER A 144 -4.51 5.08 -3.79
N ARG A 145 -5.06 3.87 -3.71
CA ARG A 145 -4.41 2.76 -3.00
C ARG A 145 -3.13 2.30 -3.70
N ILE A 146 -3.17 2.15 -5.03
CA ILE A 146 -2.00 1.77 -5.83
C ILE A 146 -0.91 2.84 -5.72
N GLU A 147 -1.27 4.11 -5.84
CA GLU A 147 -0.35 5.24 -5.69
C GLU A 147 0.27 5.30 -4.28
N ALA A 148 -0.49 4.94 -3.24
CA ALA A 148 0.04 4.85 -1.88
C ALA A 148 1.12 3.77 -1.76
N ASP A 149 0.83 2.57 -2.27
CA ASP A 149 1.75 1.45 -2.21
C ASP A 149 2.96 1.67 -3.15
N PHE A 150 2.75 2.31 -4.30
CA PHE A 150 3.82 2.75 -5.22
C PHE A 150 4.78 3.73 -4.54
N CYS A 151 4.28 4.81 -3.95
CA CYS A 151 5.11 5.79 -3.26
C CYS A 151 5.86 5.19 -2.08
N ALA A 152 5.22 4.35 -1.26
CA ALA A 152 5.87 3.66 -0.16
C ALA A 152 7.01 2.74 -0.64
N SER A 153 6.79 2.06 -1.76
CA SER A 153 7.80 1.19 -2.40
C SER A 153 8.95 2.01 -2.95
N LEU A 154 8.66 3.09 -3.64
CA LEU A 154 9.66 3.96 -4.26
C LEU A 154 10.55 4.65 -3.21
N VAL A 155 9.95 5.16 -2.12
CA VAL A 155 10.72 5.71 -0.97
C VAL A 155 11.66 4.67 -0.40
N HIS A 156 11.18 3.43 -0.19
CA HIS A 156 12.01 2.38 0.38
C HIS A 156 13.22 2.03 -0.51
N VAL A 157 13.03 1.96 -1.82
CA VAL A 157 14.13 1.73 -2.78
C VAL A 157 15.08 2.92 -2.79
N ALA A 158 14.55 4.14 -2.86
CA ALA A 158 15.34 5.36 -2.96
C ALA A 158 16.14 5.67 -1.68
N GLU A 159 15.61 5.36 -0.50
CA GLU A 159 16.34 5.45 0.77
C GLU A 159 17.64 4.62 0.77
N GLN A 160 17.67 3.52 0.05
CA GLN A 160 18.82 2.62 0.01
C GLN A 160 19.74 2.87 -1.17
N SER A 161 19.19 3.27 -2.32
CA SER A 161 19.97 3.56 -3.53
C SER A 161 20.51 4.98 -3.58
N GLY A 162 19.94 5.91 -2.78
CA GLY A 162 20.23 7.33 -2.88
C GLY A 162 19.67 8.00 -4.14
N ASP A 163 18.66 7.39 -4.77
CA ASP A 163 18.01 7.89 -5.99
C ASP A 163 17.21 9.18 -5.70
N MET A 164 17.82 10.32 -6.04
CA MET A 164 17.26 11.63 -5.78
C MET A 164 16.05 11.93 -6.67
N ASP A 165 16.04 11.47 -7.91
CA ASP A 165 14.94 11.70 -8.85
C ASP A 165 13.68 10.95 -8.37
N ALA A 166 13.83 9.72 -7.89
CA ALA A 166 12.76 8.96 -7.28
C ALA A 166 12.20 9.64 -6.02
N LEU A 167 13.07 10.21 -5.17
CA LEU A 167 12.63 10.97 -3.98
C LEU A 167 11.88 12.24 -4.36
N ASP A 168 12.38 13.01 -5.31
CA ASP A 168 11.73 14.24 -5.77
C ASP A 168 10.38 13.95 -6.45
N HIS A 169 10.27 12.83 -7.16
CA HIS A 169 9.01 12.36 -7.73
C HIS A 169 7.97 12.07 -6.63
N VAL A 170 8.33 11.30 -5.60
CA VAL A 170 7.43 11.03 -4.46
C VAL A 170 7.04 12.31 -3.73
N ILE A 171 7.99 13.20 -3.46
CA ILE A 171 7.74 14.48 -2.78
C ILE A 171 6.69 15.27 -3.55
N THR A 172 6.85 15.38 -4.88
CA THR A 172 5.91 16.10 -5.75
C THR A 172 4.53 15.46 -5.73
N LEU A 173 4.45 14.16 -5.93
CA LEU A 173 3.19 13.42 -5.99
C LEU A 173 2.43 13.50 -4.65
N ARG A 174 3.14 13.36 -3.52
CA ARG A 174 2.50 13.44 -2.20
C ARG A 174 2.06 14.83 -1.80
N ARG A 175 2.75 15.87 -2.23
CA ARG A 175 2.29 17.26 -2.04
C ARG A 175 0.98 17.51 -2.79
N ILE A 176 0.85 17.05 -4.03
CA ILE A 176 -0.40 17.13 -4.81
C ILE A 176 -1.51 16.39 -4.08
N HIS A 177 -1.30 15.13 -3.70
CA HIS A 177 -2.30 14.34 -2.97
C HIS A 177 -2.76 14.98 -1.67
N LEU A 178 -1.87 15.62 -0.91
CA LEU A 178 -2.26 16.31 0.31
C LEU A 178 -3.14 17.56 0.05
N GLN A 179 -3.01 18.20 -1.10
CA GLN A 179 -3.91 19.27 -1.51
C GLN A 179 -5.31 18.71 -1.82
N ASP A 180 -5.38 17.62 -2.55
CA ASP A 180 -6.65 16.98 -2.93
C ASP A 180 -7.39 16.41 -1.70
N ILE A 181 -6.68 15.75 -0.77
CA ILE A 181 -7.26 15.17 0.45
C ILE A 181 -7.85 16.22 1.39
N LYS A 182 -7.32 17.45 1.41
CA LYS A 182 -7.89 18.53 2.23
C LYS A 182 -9.34 18.82 1.89
N SER A 183 -9.76 18.56 0.65
CA SER A 183 -11.14 18.70 0.21
C SER A 183 -12.05 17.56 0.64
N ASP A 184 -11.51 16.34 0.80
CA ASP A 184 -12.28 15.11 1.00
C ASP A 184 -12.39 14.66 2.48
N GLY A 185 -11.53 15.20 3.37
CA GLY A 185 -11.53 14.89 4.79
C GLY A 185 -11.06 13.47 5.17
N ASP A 186 -10.45 12.71 4.25
CA ASP A 186 -9.96 11.34 4.51
C ASP A 186 -8.67 11.35 5.34
N THR A 187 -8.82 11.21 6.65
CA THR A 187 -7.71 11.21 7.61
C THR A 187 -6.70 10.07 7.35
N SER A 188 -7.17 8.87 6.98
CA SER A 188 -6.28 7.72 6.78
C SER A 188 -5.36 7.91 5.58
N ARG A 189 -5.89 8.47 4.48
CA ARG A 189 -5.10 8.82 3.28
C ARG A 189 -4.12 9.94 3.57
N ALA A 190 -4.54 10.94 4.37
CA ALA A 190 -3.66 12.03 4.79
C ALA A 190 -2.48 11.52 5.62
N VAL A 191 -2.72 10.63 6.59
CA VAL A 191 -1.68 10.01 7.43
C VAL A 191 -0.65 9.27 6.57
N GLN A 192 -1.11 8.47 5.59
CA GLN A 192 -0.19 7.78 4.68
C GLN A 192 0.63 8.76 3.84
N ALA A 193 -0.01 9.77 3.27
CA ALA A 193 0.69 10.78 2.46
C ALA A 193 1.73 11.58 3.28
N HIS A 194 1.40 11.94 4.52
CA HIS A 194 2.35 12.57 5.43
C HIS A 194 3.52 11.67 5.80
N MET A 195 3.28 10.36 6.00
CA MET A 195 4.33 9.39 6.29
C MET A 195 5.32 9.26 5.12
N ASP A 196 4.80 9.06 3.91
CA ASP A 196 5.63 8.92 2.71
C ASP A 196 6.43 10.20 2.43
N LEU A 197 5.79 11.36 2.54
CA LEU A 197 6.42 12.66 2.33
C LEU A 197 7.51 12.94 3.38
N GLY A 198 7.23 12.68 4.66
CA GLY A 198 8.21 12.86 5.73
C GLY A 198 9.45 12.00 5.55
N ARG A 199 9.26 10.73 5.14
CA ARG A 199 10.37 9.81 4.86
C ARG A 199 11.16 10.21 3.61
N ALA A 200 10.49 10.57 2.53
CA ALA A 200 11.15 11.00 1.29
C ALA A 200 12.01 12.26 1.51
N LEU A 201 11.46 13.26 2.23
CA LEU A 201 12.19 14.47 2.60
C LEU A 201 13.40 14.16 3.50
N LEU A 202 13.26 13.27 4.47
CA LEU A 202 14.37 12.86 5.33
C LEU A 202 15.45 12.15 4.54
N ALA A 203 15.10 11.21 3.67
CA ALA A 203 16.03 10.49 2.80
C ALA A 203 16.78 11.46 1.87
N ARG A 204 16.06 12.40 1.26
CA ARG A 204 16.64 13.47 0.46
C ARG A 204 17.64 14.30 1.24
N ALA A 205 17.26 14.75 2.44
CA ALA A 205 18.12 15.55 3.31
C ALA A 205 19.33 14.78 3.87
N THR A 206 19.23 13.46 3.98
CA THR A 206 20.36 12.60 4.36
C THR A 206 21.42 12.57 3.27
N ASN A 207 21.02 12.53 2.01
CA ASN A 207 21.91 12.53 0.86
C ASN A 207 22.43 13.95 0.56
N GLN A 208 21.57 14.93 0.57
CA GLN A 208 21.90 16.33 0.35
C GLN A 208 21.29 17.19 1.46
N PHE A 209 22.10 17.52 2.47
CA PHE A 209 21.62 18.23 3.65
C PHE A 209 21.07 19.62 3.30
N ASP A 210 19.80 19.81 3.63
CA ASP A 210 19.13 21.10 3.69
C ASP A 210 18.27 21.17 4.95
N ARG A 211 18.54 22.18 5.78
CA ARG A 211 17.87 22.36 7.05
C ARG A 211 16.36 22.50 6.92
N LYS A 212 15.90 23.25 5.92
CA LYS A 212 14.46 23.47 5.69
C LYS A 212 13.75 22.16 5.33
N THR A 213 14.40 21.34 4.51
CA THR A 213 13.90 20.01 4.13
C THR A 213 13.79 19.09 5.36
N VAL A 214 14.74 19.13 6.29
CA VAL A 214 14.66 18.32 7.54
C VAL A 214 13.52 18.85 8.44
N GLU A 215 13.38 20.14 8.59
CA GLU A 215 12.31 20.76 9.39
C GLU A 215 10.91 20.43 8.79
N GLU A 216 10.79 20.43 7.47
CA GLU A 216 9.57 19.99 6.77
C GLU A 216 9.29 18.52 7.01
N ALA A 217 10.30 17.64 6.93
CA ALA A 217 10.16 16.21 7.24
C ALA A 217 9.63 15.99 8.66
N ILE A 218 10.21 16.68 9.65
CA ILE A 218 9.75 16.63 11.05
C ILE A 218 8.29 17.05 11.15
N SER A 219 7.89 18.15 10.50
CA SER A 219 6.50 18.61 10.52
C SER A 219 5.51 17.56 9.99
N HIS A 220 5.86 16.86 8.92
CA HIS A 220 5.01 15.82 8.37
C HIS A 220 4.95 14.58 9.27
N LEU A 221 6.07 14.12 9.82
CA LEU A 221 6.13 12.99 10.74
C LEU A 221 5.39 13.28 12.05
N THR A 222 5.44 14.52 12.55
CA THR A 222 4.66 14.94 13.73
C THR A 222 3.16 14.76 13.49
N LYS A 223 2.64 15.17 12.33
CA LYS A 223 1.22 14.98 11.97
C LYS A 223 0.82 13.50 11.95
N VAL A 224 1.72 12.61 11.51
CA VAL A 224 1.47 11.16 11.56
C VAL A 224 1.36 10.68 13.01
N ILE A 225 2.30 11.08 13.87
CA ILE A 225 2.31 10.69 15.29
C ILE A 225 1.06 11.21 15.99
N GLU A 226 0.71 12.47 15.80
CA GLU A 226 -0.50 13.09 16.38
C GLU A 226 -1.79 12.37 15.95
N ALA A 227 -1.92 12.03 14.66
CA ALA A 227 -3.08 11.32 14.14
C ALA A 227 -3.19 9.87 14.64
N LEU A 228 -2.06 9.23 14.99
CA LEU A 228 -1.99 7.85 15.45
C LEU A 228 -1.91 7.70 16.98
N GLN A 229 -1.84 8.78 17.73
CA GLN A 229 -1.74 8.75 19.21
C GLN A 229 -2.93 8.04 19.88
N ALA A 230 -4.06 7.93 19.21
CA ALA A 230 -5.22 7.17 19.68
C ALA A 230 -4.97 5.65 19.77
N ASP A 231 -3.94 5.12 19.09
CA ASP A 231 -3.57 3.71 19.12
C ASP A 231 -2.04 3.51 19.01
N PRO A 232 -1.34 3.53 20.18
CA PRO A 232 0.12 3.41 20.24
C PRO A 232 0.66 2.03 19.82
N THR A 233 -0.20 1.03 19.60
CA THR A 233 0.20 -0.31 19.15
C THR A 233 0.46 -0.37 17.64
N ILE A 234 0.15 0.71 16.92
CA ILE A 234 0.30 0.77 15.48
C ILE A 234 1.78 0.89 15.08
N LYS A 235 2.28 -0.11 14.35
CA LYS A 235 3.65 -0.12 13.80
C LYS A 235 4.03 1.15 13.01
N ARG A 236 3.05 1.85 12.42
CA ARG A 236 3.26 3.13 11.72
C ARG A 236 3.66 4.25 12.66
N ALA A 237 3.09 4.32 13.86
CA ALA A 237 3.46 5.33 14.86
C ALA A 237 4.92 5.15 15.28
N GLN A 238 5.34 3.91 15.52
CA GLN A 238 6.73 3.59 15.80
C GLN A 238 7.66 3.99 14.66
N ALA A 239 7.33 3.62 13.41
CA ALA A 239 8.13 3.98 12.24
C ALA A 239 8.24 5.50 12.03
N ALA A 240 7.16 6.26 12.31
CA ALA A 240 7.17 7.72 12.26
C ALA A 240 8.07 8.31 13.36
N SER A 241 8.01 7.76 14.57
CA SER A 241 8.85 8.19 15.70
C SER A 241 10.33 7.92 15.43
N ASP A 242 10.67 6.76 14.87
CA ASP A 242 12.04 6.40 14.51
C ASP A 242 12.59 7.33 13.40
N ALA A 243 11.76 7.65 12.39
CA ALA A 243 12.13 8.58 11.34
C ALA A 243 12.31 10.02 11.89
N MET A 244 11.42 10.47 12.78
CA MET A 244 11.52 11.77 13.44
C MET A 244 12.79 11.88 14.29
N TYR A 245 13.13 10.84 15.05
CA TYR A 245 14.37 10.80 15.83
C TYR A 245 15.61 10.92 14.91
N LYS A 246 15.64 10.22 13.78
CA LYS A 246 16.71 10.37 12.79
C LYS A 246 16.82 11.80 12.25
N ALA A 247 15.68 12.44 11.95
CA ALA A 247 15.66 13.82 11.46
C ALA A 247 16.20 14.81 12.52
N GLN A 248 15.82 14.66 13.77
CA GLN A 248 16.33 15.48 14.88
C GLN A 248 17.84 15.31 15.07
N ASN A 249 18.33 14.06 15.05
CA ASN A 249 19.76 13.79 15.15
C ASN A 249 20.55 14.40 14.00
N LEU A 250 19.99 14.39 12.78
CA LEU A 250 20.62 14.98 11.60
C LEU A 250 20.81 16.51 11.81
N LEU A 251 19.81 17.22 12.35
CA LEU A 251 19.90 18.63 12.70
C LEU A 251 20.95 18.90 13.76
N GLU A 252 20.98 18.11 14.83
CA GLU A 252 21.92 18.27 15.94
C GLU A 252 23.36 18.02 15.52
N THR A 253 23.62 16.96 14.77
CA THR A 253 24.95 16.61 14.28
C THR A 253 25.53 17.73 13.41
N ARG A 254 24.72 18.30 12.52
CA ARG A 254 25.17 19.40 11.64
C ARG A 254 25.38 20.69 12.40
N LYS A 255 24.59 21.00 13.44
CA LYS A 255 24.85 22.14 14.31
C LYS A 255 26.22 22.04 15.00
N ARG A 256 26.59 20.86 15.49
CA ARG A 256 27.89 20.64 16.13
C ARG A 256 29.08 20.86 15.18
N PHE A 257 28.94 20.40 13.93
CA PHE A 257 29.96 20.64 12.90
C PHE A 257 30.09 22.12 12.55
N ALA A 258 29.00 22.87 12.46
CA ALA A 258 29.02 24.30 12.15
C ALA A 258 29.73 25.13 13.24
N VAL A 259 29.68 24.74 14.49
CA VAL A 259 30.34 25.43 15.63
C VAL A 259 31.85 25.17 15.66
N ASN A 260 32.33 24.03 15.15
CA ASN A 260 33.73 23.66 15.19
C ASN A 260 34.58 24.26 14.05
N PHE A 261 33.96 24.85 13.03
CA PHE A 261 34.64 25.49 11.91
C PHE A 261 34.60 27.02 11.95
N GLY A 262 34.08 27.61 13.02
CA GLY A 262 33.92 29.03 13.23
C GLY A 262 34.88 29.59 14.30
N GLY A 263 36.08 28.95 14.47
CA GLY A 263 37.18 29.44 15.33
C GLY A 263 38.33 30.00 14.53
#